data_1ef893d8d20e4eb69b9c6dfc864ff9b0
#
_entry.id   1ef893d8d20e4eb69b9c6dfc864ff9b0
#
_cell.length_a   1.000
_cell.length_b   1.000
_cell.length_c   1.000
_cell.angle_alpha   90.00
_cell.angle_beta   90.00
_cell.angle_gamma   90.00
#
_symmetry.space_group_name_H-M   'P 1'
#
loop_
_entity.id
_entity.type
_entity.pdbx_description
1 polymer ?
#
loop_
_entity_poly.entity_id
_entity_poly.type
_entity_poly.pdbx_seq_one_letter_code
_entity_poly.pdbx_strand_id
1 'polypeptide(L)'
;MAKIVNISEIHPTLGFTEFDILEKYRKSFNESELGKLHSVFPFECMAKAAGLSDRRLGRRNRFSPSAKIALMVLKAYTGFSDRQLVEHLNGNIHYQIFCGIMIPPSLPITNFKIVSAIRNEIASRLDIDSFQELLASHWKPYLDNLHVCMTDATCYESHMRFPTDMKLLWESLEWLYRHICRHCRELGIRRPRNKYRNVAESYLSYCKKRKRRASRARMLKRRMIKLLEKLLSQRDGIHSKYGALLRYTQDYQKRLSIIRKVLVQEKEMFEGRKVSDRIVSIDRHYVRPIVRGKETKSVEFGAKVNNIQIDGISFIEHLSFKAFNEGIRLKDCTSRL
;
A
#
# COMPACT_ATOMS: atom_id res chain seq x y z
N MET A 1 -44.58 -3.14 14.09
CA MET A 1 -43.77 -2.21 13.27
C MET A 1 -43.19 -1.15 14.19
N ALA A 2 -41.88 -0.97 14.21
CA ALA A 2 -41.26 0.09 14.98
C ALA A 2 -41.68 1.45 14.39
N LYS A 3 -42.25 2.33 15.20
CA LYS A 3 -42.65 3.66 14.79
C LYS A 3 -41.40 4.52 14.62
N ILE A 4 -41.15 5.00 13.41
CA ILE A 4 -40.07 5.96 13.16
C ILE A 4 -40.52 7.28 13.81
N VAL A 5 -39.73 7.75 14.77
CA VAL A 5 -39.98 9.01 15.49
C VAL A 5 -39.20 10.11 14.82
N ASN A 6 -39.80 11.25 14.58
CA ASN A 6 -39.15 12.41 14.02
C ASN A 6 -38.16 12.99 15.06
N ILE A 7 -36.94 13.38 14.65
CA ILE A 7 -35.91 13.92 15.55
C ILE A 7 -36.43 15.15 16.33
N SER A 8 -37.29 15.96 15.70
CA SER A 8 -37.91 17.12 16.36
C SER A 8 -38.92 16.74 17.46
N GLU A 9 -39.37 15.48 17.52
CA GLU A 9 -40.32 14.95 18.51
C GLU A 9 -39.61 14.24 19.68
N ILE A 10 -38.28 14.16 19.67
CA ILE A 10 -37.50 13.55 20.74
C ILE A 10 -37.35 14.58 21.86
N HIS A 11 -38.18 14.47 22.89
CA HIS A 11 -38.01 15.24 24.11
C HIS A 11 -37.07 14.52 25.08
N PRO A 12 -36.16 15.25 25.78
CA PRO A 12 -35.35 14.66 26.85
C PRO A 12 -36.27 14.14 27.97
N THR A 13 -36.32 12.82 28.14
CA THR A 13 -37.05 12.18 29.21
C THR A 13 -36.16 12.11 30.45
N LEU A 14 -36.67 12.60 31.60
CA LEU A 14 -36.05 12.41 32.91
C LEU A 14 -35.88 10.89 33.17
N GLY A 15 -34.63 10.45 33.34
CA GLY A 15 -34.30 9.05 33.64
C GLY A 15 -33.48 8.29 32.59
N PHE A 16 -33.14 8.91 31.42
CA PHE A 16 -32.19 8.33 30.48
C PHE A 16 -30.81 8.92 30.68
N THR A 17 -29.87 8.08 31.08
CA THR A 17 -28.46 8.41 31.13
C THR A 17 -27.78 8.10 29.82
N GLU A 18 -26.61 8.69 29.53
CA GLU A 18 -25.76 8.31 28.40
C GLU A 18 -25.42 6.81 28.41
N PHE A 19 -25.40 6.20 29.57
CA PHE A 19 -25.16 4.77 29.76
C PHE A 19 -26.31 3.92 29.19
N ASP A 20 -27.56 4.27 29.41
CA ASP A 20 -28.72 3.54 28.91
C ASP A 20 -28.78 3.60 27.37
N ILE A 21 -28.42 4.73 26.81
CA ILE A 21 -28.33 4.91 25.36
C ILE A 21 -27.24 4.00 24.79
N LEU A 22 -26.07 3.95 25.42
CA LEU A 22 -24.95 3.13 24.98
C LEU A 22 -25.29 1.63 25.06
N GLU A 23 -26.00 1.19 26.09
CA GLU A 23 -26.44 -0.19 26.23
C GLU A 23 -27.41 -0.60 25.12
N LYS A 24 -28.38 0.24 24.78
CA LYS A 24 -29.28 0.02 23.65
C LYS A 24 -28.52 -0.09 22.33
N TYR A 25 -27.54 0.77 22.09
CA TYR A 25 -26.70 0.69 20.90
C TYR A 25 -25.83 -0.58 20.88
N ARG A 26 -25.30 -1.04 22.01
CA ARG A 26 -24.57 -2.31 22.13
C ARG A 26 -25.44 -3.51 21.78
N LYS A 27 -26.69 -3.52 22.28
CA LYS A 27 -27.65 -4.56 21.95
C LYS A 27 -27.92 -4.59 20.44
N SER A 28 -28.26 -3.44 19.85
CA SER A 28 -28.45 -3.30 18.41
C SER A 28 -27.21 -3.69 17.60
N PHE A 29 -26.01 -3.34 18.08
CA PHE A 29 -24.75 -3.74 17.44
C PHE A 29 -24.56 -5.25 17.47
N ASN A 30 -24.76 -5.92 18.60
CA ASN A 30 -24.57 -7.36 18.72
C ASN A 30 -25.54 -8.17 17.82
N GLU A 31 -26.73 -7.64 17.56
CA GLU A 31 -27.71 -8.24 16.64
C GLU A 31 -27.38 -7.99 15.15
N SER A 32 -26.51 -7.03 14.86
CA SER A 32 -26.13 -6.66 13.50
C SER A 32 -25.09 -7.61 12.89
N GLU A 33 -24.99 -7.62 11.55
CA GLU A 33 -23.92 -8.36 10.86
C GLU A 33 -22.51 -7.93 11.31
N LEU A 34 -22.34 -6.64 11.59
CA LEU A 34 -21.07 -6.11 12.07
C LEU A 34 -20.72 -6.62 13.48
N GLY A 35 -21.74 -6.78 14.34
CA GLY A 35 -21.57 -7.39 15.67
C GLY A 35 -21.20 -8.87 15.58
N LYS A 36 -21.86 -9.61 14.71
CA LYS A 36 -21.50 -11.01 14.42
C LYS A 36 -20.06 -11.11 13.90
N LEU A 37 -19.67 -10.25 12.96
CA LEU A 37 -18.31 -10.18 12.46
C LEU A 37 -17.32 -9.89 13.59
N HIS A 38 -17.63 -8.95 14.48
CA HIS A 38 -16.79 -8.59 15.63
C HIS A 38 -16.56 -9.78 16.56
N SER A 39 -17.59 -10.61 16.79
CA SER A 39 -17.52 -11.72 17.75
C SER A 39 -16.63 -12.88 17.29
N VAL A 40 -16.38 -13.02 15.96
CA VAL A 40 -15.54 -14.10 15.41
C VAL A 40 -14.04 -13.74 15.32
N PHE A 41 -13.66 -12.52 15.68
CA PHE A 41 -12.25 -12.09 15.65
C PHE A 41 -11.66 -11.98 17.06
N PRO A 42 -10.54 -12.64 17.37
CA PRO A 42 -9.85 -12.53 18.65
C PRO A 42 -8.94 -11.28 18.67
N PHE A 43 -9.50 -10.07 18.61
CA PHE A 43 -8.76 -8.80 18.47
C PHE A 43 -7.64 -8.60 19.48
N GLU A 44 -7.83 -9.01 20.74
CA GLU A 44 -6.79 -8.88 21.77
C GLU A 44 -5.61 -9.81 21.52
N CYS A 45 -5.89 -11.06 21.16
CA CYS A 45 -4.85 -12.02 20.80
C CYS A 45 -4.09 -11.57 19.55
N MET A 46 -4.81 -11.08 18.54
CA MET A 46 -4.24 -10.52 17.32
C MET A 46 -3.34 -9.31 17.63
N ALA A 47 -3.75 -8.43 18.51
CA ALA A 47 -2.94 -7.27 18.91
C ALA A 47 -1.65 -7.68 19.62
N LYS A 48 -1.72 -8.70 20.50
CA LYS A 48 -0.54 -9.27 21.17
C LYS A 48 0.41 -9.94 20.17
N ALA A 49 -0.11 -10.75 19.24
CA ALA A 49 0.68 -11.40 18.20
C ALA A 49 1.37 -10.36 17.28
N ALA A 50 0.72 -9.23 16.99
CA ALA A 50 1.31 -8.11 16.26
C ALA A 50 2.29 -7.26 17.10
N GLY A 51 2.59 -7.63 18.36
CA GLY A 51 3.48 -6.89 19.23
C GLY A 51 3.02 -5.46 19.54
N LEU A 52 1.70 -5.21 19.45
CA LEU A 52 1.12 -3.90 19.75
C LEU A 52 0.94 -3.74 21.26
N SER A 53 1.34 -2.60 21.80
CA SER A 53 1.19 -2.27 23.22
C SER A 53 0.73 -0.83 23.38
N ASP A 54 0.05 -0.55 24.48
CA ASP A 54 -0.24 0.82 24.88
C ASP A 54 1.00 1.56 25.36
N ARG A 55 0.97 2.87 25.26
CA ARG A 55 2.03 3.71 25.83
C ARG A 55 2.00 3.60 27.34
N ARG A 56 3.16 3.29 27.93
CA ARG A 56 3.31 3.22 29.41
C ARG A 56 3.23 4.57 30.09
N LEU A 57 3.64 5.64 29.40
CA LEU A 57 3.72 7.00 29.94
C LEU A 57 3.10 8.00 28.96
N GLY A 58 2.45 9.04 29.48
CA GLY A 58 1.86 10.14 28.72
C GLY A 58 0.38 9.91 28.34
N ARG A 59 -0.12 10.72 27.41
CA ARG A 59 -1.52 10.65 26.95
C ARG A 59 -1.76 9.30 26.26
N ARG A 60 -2.82 8.59 26.67
CA ARG A 60 -3.25 7.32 26.04
C ARG A 60 -3.52 7.51 24.57
N ASN A 61 -3.22 6.49 23.78
CA ASN A 61 -3.57 6.48 22.37
C ASN A 61 -5.09 6.49 22.21
N ARG A 62 -5.61 7.18 21.19
CA ARG A 62 -7.05 7.19 20.88
C ARG A 62 -7.55 5.78 20.51
N PHE A 63 -6.71 4.98 19.89
CA PHE A 63 -6.98 3.58 19.55
C PHE A 63 -6.10 2.68 20.42
N SER A 64 -6.73 1.80 21.18
CA SER A 64 -6.04 0.72 21.89
C SER A 64 -5.38 -0.25 20.89
N PRO A 65 -4.48 -1.15 21.32
CA PRO A 65 -3.91 -2.17 20.44
C PRO A 65 -4.96 -3.00 19.67
N SER A 66 -5.99 -3.49 20.36
CA SER A 66 -7.10 -4.24 19.75
C SER A 66 -7.95 -3.35 18.81
N ALA A 67 -8.21 -2.09 19.20
CA ALA A 67 -8.92 -1.14 18.36
C ALA A 67 -8.20 -0.83 17.03
N LYS A 68 -6.87 -0.85 17.02
CA LYS A 68 -6.08 -0.69 15.77
C LYS A 68 -6.31 -1.85 14.81
N ILE A 69 -6.34 -3.09 15.31
CA ILE A 69 -6.65 -4.27 14.50
C ILE A 69 -8.10 -4.19 14.00
N ALA A 70 -9.05 -3.92 14.91
CA ALA A 70 -10.47 -3.77 14.56
C ALA A 70 -10.69 -2.71 13.46
N LEU A 71 -9.99 -1.57 13.53
CA LEU A 71 -10.05 -0.54 12.50
C LEU A 71 -9.58 -1.06 11.12
N MET A 72 -8.56 -1.93 11.08
CA MET A 72 -8.09 -2.52 9.82
C MET A 72 -9.06 -3.56 9.27
N VAL A 73 -9.67 -4.38 10.14
CA VAL A 73 -10.73 -5.31 9.74
C VAL A 73 -11.95 -4.53 9.21
N LEU A 74 -12.39 -3.49 9.93
CA LEU A 74 -13.49 -2.62 9.49
C LEU A 74 -13.19 -1.96 8.14
N LYS A 75 -11.94 -1.53 7.93
CA LYS A 75 -11.51 -0.97 6.64
C LYS A 75 -11.59 -1.98 5.50
N ALA A 76 -11.18 -3.22 5.74
CA ALA A 76 -11.26 -4.30 4.76
C ALA A 76 -12.74 -4.63 4.45
N TYR A 77 -13.57 -4.73 5.48
CA TYR A 77 -15.00 -5.02 5.37
C TYR A 77 -15.75 -3.96 4.56
N THR A 78 -15.50 -2.67 4.83
CA THR A 78 -16.21 -1.56 4.18
C THR A 78 -15.68 -1.21 2.80
N GLY A 79 -14.43 -1.52 2.48
CA GLY A 79 -13.75 -1.08 1.26
C GLY A 79 -13.55 0.45 1.15
N PHE A 80 -13.84 1.21 2.20
CA PHE A 80 -13.75 2.68 2.19
C PHE A 80 -12.31 3.17 2.02
N SER A 81 -12.14 4.35 1.42
CA SER A 81 -10.87 5.09 1.50
C SER A 81 -10.59 5.50 2.95
N ASP A 82 -9.32 5.83 3.27
CA ASP A 82 -8.95 6.26 4.63
C ASP A 82 -9.76 7.48 5.09
N ARG A 83 -10.09 8.38 4.17
CA ARG A 83 -10.90 9.57 4.47
C ARG A 83 -12.35 9.20 4.75
N GLN A 84 -12.98 8.41 3.89
CA GLN A 84 -14.36 7.94 4.09
C GLN A 84 -14.51 7.15 5.38
N LEU A 85 -13.54 6.26 5.68
CA LEU A 85 -13.58 5.49 6.92
C LEU A 85 -13.63 6.40 8.16
N VAL A 86 -12.81 7.46 8.20
CA VAL A 86 -12.81 8.42 9.31
C VAL A 86 -14.10 9.22 9.36
N GLU A 87 -14.63 9.67 8.22
CA GLU A 87 -15.91 10.37 8.14
C GLU A 87 -17.06 9.51 8.68
N HIS A 88 -17.15 8.26 8.25
CA HIS A 88 -18.16 7.32 8.75
C HIS A 88 -17.94 6.94 10.22
N LEU A 89 -16.69 6.77 10.65
CA LEU A 89 -16.39 6.45 12.03
C LEU A 89 -16.84 7.57 13.00
N ASN A 90 -16.74 8.83 12.58
CA ASN A 90 -17.23 9.96 13.39
C ASN A 90 -18.75 9.97 13.58
N GLY A 91 -19.52 9.48 12.59
CA GLY A 91 -20.98 9.55 12.60
C GLY A 91 -21.70 8.23 12.88
N ASN A 92 -21.00 7.09 12.84
CA ASN A 92 -21.63 5.77 13.00
C ASN A 92 -21.24 5.10 14.31
N ILE A 93 -22.19 4.96 15.20
CA ILE A 93 -21.98 4.38 16.54
C ILE A 93 -21.59 2.90 16.46
N HIS A 94 -22.11 2.12 15.51
CA HIS A 94 -21.73 0.72 15.35
C HIS A 94 -20.27 0.58 14.93
N TYR A 95 -19.74 1.47 14.10
CA TYR A 95 -18.32 1.49 13.75
C TYR A 95 -17.44 1.87 14.93
N GLN A 96 -17.92 2.78 15.79
CA GLN A 96 -17.22 3.16 17.02
C GLN A 96 -17.18 1.98 18.00
N ILE A 97 -18.31 1.29 18.20
CA ILE A 97 -18.39 0.09 19.06
C ILE A 97 -17.49 -1.02 18.51
N PHE A 98 -17.50 -1.26 17.19
CA PHE A 98 -16.63 -2.24 16.53
C PHE A 98 -15.14 -1.98 16.84
N CYS A 99 -14.75 -0.71 16.83
CA CYS A 99 -13.36 -0.31 17.13
C CYS A 99 -13.10 -0.12 18.64
N GLY A 100 -14.09 -0.36 19.53
CA GLY A 100 -13.95 -0.16 20.96
C GLY A 100 -13.59 1.28 21.36
N ILE A 101 -14.09 2.28 20.62
CA ILE A 101 -13.84 3.70 20.85
C ILE A 101 -15.16 4.48 20.90
N MET A 102 -15.14 5.61 21.63
CA MET A 102 -16.21 6.60 21.56
C MET A 102 -15.64 7.92 21.08
N ILE A 103 -16.29 8.53 20.09
CA ILE A 103 -15.88 9.79 19.51
C ILE A 103 -16.94 10.83 19.86
N PRO A 104 -16.66 11.77 20.76
CA PRO A 104 -17.59 12.84 21.07
C PRO A 104 -17.87 13.68 19.82
N PRO A 105 -19.14 14.07 19.56
CA PRO A 105 -19.47 14.94 18.41
C PRO A 105 -18.72 16.27 18.42
N SER A 106 -18.35 16.76 19.60
CA SER A 106 -17.58 18.00 19.78
C SER A 106 -16.09 17.86 19.44
N LEU A 107 -15.55 16.63 19.37
CA LEU A 107 -14.13 16.35 19.09
C LEU A 107 -13.94 15.25 18.05
N PRO A 108 -14.44 15.45 16.81
CA PRO A 108 -14.32 14.45 15.76
C PRO A 108 -12.85 14.20 15.36
N ILE A 109 -12.59 13.07 14.73
CA ILE A 109 -11.30 12.79 14.13
C ILE A 109 -11.24 13.55 12.80
N THR A 110 -10.35 14.51 12.67
CA THR A 110 -10.15 15.30 11.43
C THR A 110 -8.97 14.79 10.61
N ASN A 111 -7.99 14.17 11.26
CA ASN A 111 -6.78 13.67 10.60
C ASN A 111 -6.98 12.22 10.09
N PHE A 112 -7.36 12.07 8.82
CA PHE A 112 -7.51 10.77 8.18
C PHE A 112 -6.18 10.00 7.99
N LYS A 113 -5.01 10.65 8.09
CA LYS A 113 -3.70 9.98 8.05
C LYS A 113 -3.47 9.02 9.21
N ILE A 114 -4.29 9.08 10.26
CA ILE A 114 -4.23 8.14 11.38
C ILE A 114 -4.45 6.68 10.92
N VAL A 115 -5.32 6.45 9.94
CA VAL A 115 -5.59 5.11 9.39
C VAL A 115 -4.34 4.55 8.71
N SER A 116 -3.69 5.37 7.89
CA SER A 116 -2.43 5.02 7.19
C SER A 116 -1.27 4.81 8.19
N ALA A 117 -1.21 5.61 9.26
CA ALA A 117 -0.20 5.45 10.31
C ALA A 117 -0.38 4.12 11.08
N ILE A 118 -1.61 3.78 11.45
CA ILE A 118 -1.95 2.50 12.11
C ILE A 118 -1.60 1.32 11.20
N ARG A 119 -1.95 1.39 9.91
CA ARG A 119 -1.61 0.35 8.93
C ARG A 119 -0.11 0.12 8.85
N ASN A 120 0.67 1.19 8.77
CA ASN A 120 2.14 1.10 8.71
C ASN A 120 2.73 0.55 10.02
N GLU A 121 2.18 0.92 11.16
CA GLU A 121 2.61 0.39 12.47
C GLU A 121 2.38 -1.12 12.55
N ILE A 122 1.19 -1.60 12.17
CA ILE A 122 0.88 -3.02 12.13
C ILE A 122 1.78 -3.73 11.11
N ALA A 123 1.86 -3.24 9.89
CA ALA A 123 2.64 -3.86 8.82
C ALA A 123 4.14 -3.97 9.12
N SER A 124 4.69 -3.07 9.95
CA SER A 124 6.10 -3.11 10.36
C SER A 124 6.42 -4.16 11.41
N ARG A 125 5.41 -4.73 12.06
CA ARG A 125 5.55 -5.68 13.18
C ARG A 125 4.90 -7.02 12.92
N LEU A 126 3.97 -7.07 11.95
CA LEU A 126 3.19 -8.25 11.66
C LEU A 126 4.06 -9.35 11.07
N ASP A 127 4.12 -10.49 11.72
CA ASP A 127 4.51 -11.76 11.14
C ASP A 127 3.26 -12.47 10.62
N ILE A 128 3.22 -12.66 9.29
CA ILE A 128 2.03 -13.19 8.61
C ILE A 128 1.76 -14.64 9.03
N ASP A 129 2.79 -15.45 9.15
CA ASP A 129 2.63 -16.88 9.46
C ASP A 129 2.08 -17.07 10.87
N SER A 130 2.69 -16.46 11.89
CA SER A 130 2.18 -16.49 13.26
C SER A 130 0.76 -15.95 13.41
N PHE A 131 0.43 -14.93 12.61
CA PHE A 131 -0.91 -14.33 12.63
C PHE A 131 -1.98 -15.25 12.02
N GLN A 132 -1.63 -15.95 10.96
CA GLN A 132 -2.50 -16.96 10.32
C GLN A 132 -2.69 -18.17 11.21
N GLU A 133 -1.63 -18.67 11.86
CA GLU A 133 -1.70 -19.77 12.83
C GLU A 133 -2.65 -19.45 13.99
N LEU A 134 -2.59 -18.23 14.52
CA LEU A 134 -3.50 -17.77 15.57
C LEU A 134 -4.96 -17.80 15.08
N LEU A 135 -5.23 -17.28 13.89
CA LEU A 135 -6.58 -17.26 13.32
C LEU A 135 -7.06 -18.69 12.98
N ALA A 136 -6.21 -19.51 12.40
CA ALA A 136 -6.52 -20.91 12.10
C ALA A 136 -6.90 -21.69 13.37
N SER A 137 -6.11 -21.55 14.44
CA SER A 137 -6.38 -22.17 15.73
C SER A 137 -7.69 -21.68 16.35
N HIS A 138 -7.98 -20.39 16.21
CA HIS A 138 -9.22 -19.80 16.75
C HIS A 138 -10.46 -20.28 15.99
N TRP A 139 -10.38 -20.42 14.65
CA TRP A 139 -11.51 -20.79 13.81
C TRP A 139 -11.66 -22.30 13.61
N LYS A 140 -10.62 -23.09 13.90
CA LYS A 140 -10.64 -24.56 13.74
C LYS A 140 -11.89 -25.26 14.29
N PRO A 141 -12.45 -24.87 15.48
CA PRO A 141 -13.67 -25.51 16.01
C PRO A 141 -14.93 -25.26 15.15
N TYR A 142 -14.89 -24.31 14.24
CA TYR A 142 -16.02 -23.90 13.38
C TYR A 142 -15.85 -24.35 11.93
N LEU A 143 -14.81 -25.15 11.63
CA LEU A 143 -14.52 -25.65 10.28
C LEU A 143 -14.97 -27.11 10.20
N ASP A 144 -15.84 -27.42 9.25
CA ASP A 144 -16.43 -28.74 9.10
C ASP A 144 -15.61 -29.63 8.15
N ASN A 145 -15.00 -29.04 7.10
CA ASN A 145 -14.37 -29.79 6.02
C ASN A 145 -12.87 -29.53 5.89
N LEU A 146 -12.12 -30.08 6.83
CA LEU A 146 -10.65 -29.94 6.87
C LEU A 146 -9.91 -30.80 5.84
N HIS A 147 -10.60 -31.75 5.17
CA HIS A 147 -9.99 -32.72 4.25
C HIS A 147 -9.88 -32.21 2.81
N VAL A 148 -10.55 -31.10 2.49
CA VAL A 148 -10.51 -30.50 1.16
C VAL A 148 -9.73 -29.19 1.19
N CYS A 149 -8.63 -29.18 0.43
CA CYS A 149 -7.80 -28.02 0.27
C CYS A 149 -7.77 -27.59 -1.20
N MET A 150 -8.08 -26.33 -1.48
CA MET A 150 -7.89 -25.74 -2.80
C MET A 150 -6.71 -24.78 -2.77
N THR A 151 -5.92 -24.75 -3.84
CA THR A 151 -4.83 -23.80 -3.99
C THR A 151 -5.00 -23.01 -5.28
N ASP A 152 -4.85 -21.69 -5.20
CA ASP A 152 -4.89 -20.79 -6.34
C ASP A 152 -3.99 -19.58 -6.09
N ALA A 153 -3.36 -19.09 -7.15
CA ALA A 153 -2.56 -17.88 -7.04
C ALA A 153 -3.24 -16.68 -7.70
N THR A 154 -3.43 -15.66 -6.91
CA THR A 154 -4.04 -14.39 -7.30
C THR A 154 -3.02 -13.26 -7.30
N CYS A 155 -3.14 -12.32 -8.24
CA CYS A 155 -2.35 -11.09 -8.22
C CYS A 155 -3.14 -9.95 -7.59
N TYR A 156 -2.65 -9.45 -6.46
CA TYR A 156 -3.15 -8.22 -5.84
C TYR A 156 -2.46 -7.04 -6.49
N GLU A 157 -3.16 -6.41 -7.43
CA GLU A 157 -2.59 -5.33 -8.22
C GLU A 157 -2.21 -4.10 -7.39
N SER A 158 -1.03 -3.60 -7.65
CA SER A 158 -0.62 -2.30 -7.15
C SER A 158 -1.32 -1.18 -7.92
N HIS A 159 -1.91 -0.21 -7.23
CA HIS A 159 -2.45 1.00 -7.85
C HIS A 159 -1.32 1.84 -8.45
N MET A 160 -0.91 1.51 -9.67
CA MET A 160 0.10 2.24 -10.43
C MET A 160 -0.35 2.39 -11.87
N ARG A 161 0.04 3.49 -12.50
CA ARG A 161 -0.19 3.64 -13.95
C ARG A 161 0.62 2.59 -14.69
N PHE A 162 0.07 2.10 -15.80
CA PHE A 162 0.78 1.13 -16.66
C PHE A 162 2.20 1.65 -16.97
N PRO A 163 3.24 0.91 -16.58
CA PRO A 163 4.61 1.35 -16.75
C PRO A 163 5.04 1.22 -18.21
N THR A 164 5.69 2.26 -18.71
CA THR A 164 6.36 2.26 -20.01
C THR A 164 7.80 2.70 -19.83
N ASP A 165 8.72 2.25 -20.68
CA ASP A 165 10.14 2.66 -20.65
C ASP A 165 10.29 4.18 -20.69
N MET A 166 9.48 4.83 -21.54
CA MET A 166 9.49 6.27 -21.69
C MET A 166 9.11 7.00 -20.39
N LYS A 167 8.13 6.45 -19.66
CA LYS A 167 7.70 7.02 -18.40
C LYS A 167 8.74 6.78 -17.30
N LEU A 168 9.29 5.57 -17.22
CA LEU A 168 10.34 5.21 -16.26
C LEU A 168 11.58 6.10 -16.43
N LEU A 169 12.04 6.29 -17.67
CA LEU A 169 13.12 7.20 -18.00
C LEU A 169 12.79 8.65 -17.62
N TRP A 170 11.55 9.10 -17.92
CA TRP A 170 11.13 10.46 -17.59
C TRP A 170 11.12 10.71 -16.07
N GLU A 171 10.52 9.83 -15.30
CA GLU A 171 10.48 9.92 -13.84
C GLU A 171 11.90 9.93 -13.24
N SER A 172 12.79 9.12 -13.79
CA SER A 172 14.22 9.09 -13.38
C SER A 172 14.94 10.43 -13.69
N LEU A 173 14.71 10.99 -14.88
CA LEU A 173 15.27 12.28 -15.30
C LEU A 173 14.75 13.43 -14.44
N GLU A 174 13.44 13.48 -14.23
CA GLU A 174 12.79 14.53 -13.46
C GLU A 174 13.26 14.52 -12.00
N TRP A 175 13.29 13.35 -11.37
CA TRP A 175 13.76 13.21 -10.01
C TRP A 175 15.21 13.66 -9.86
N LEU A 176 16.08 13.18 -10.72
CA LEU A 176 17.52 13.48 -10.66
C LEU A 176 17.79 14.98 -10.93
N TYR A 177 17.14 15.55 -11.94
CA TYR A 177 17.28 16.96 -12.26
C TYR A 177 16.81 17.88 -11.12
N ARG A 178 15.66 17.56 -10.49
CA ARG A 178 15.16 18.32 -9.33
C ARG A 178 16.17 18.30 -8.17
N HIS A 179 16.80 17.15 -7.90
CA HIS A 179 17.79 17.04 -6.84
C HIS A 179 19.08 17.77 -7.17
N ILE A 180 19.58 17.70 -8.40
CA ILE A 180 20.72 18.51 -8.84
C ILE A 180 20.42 20.00 -8.65
N CYS A 181 19.25 20.47 -9.07
CA CYS A 181 18.86 21.85 -8.89
C CYS A 181 18.78 22.28 -7.40
N ARG A 182 18.31 21.37 -6.53
CA ARG A 182 18.25 21.60 -5.08
C ARG A 182 19.64 21.71 -4.50
N HIS A 183 20.53 20.73 -4.76
CA HIS A 183 21.90 20.73 -4.26
C HIS A 183 22.71 21.95 -4.73
N CYS A 184 22.56 22.35 -6.00
CA CYS A 184 23.21 23.57 -6.49
C CYS A 184 22.74 24.83 -5.75
N ARG A 185 21.45 24.88 -5.37
CA ARG A 185 20.90 26.00 -4.58
C ARG A 185 21.43 26.01 -3.15
N GLU A 186 21.46 24.84 -2.51
CA GLU A 186 21.98 24.68 -1.15
C GLU A 186 23.46 25.04 -1.05
N LEU A 187 24.23 24.73 -2.10
CA LEU A 187 25.67 25.03 -2.18
C LEU A 187 26.01 26.41 -2.73
N GLY A 188 25.01 27.19 -3.18
CA GLY A 188 25.26 28.49 -3.83
C GLY A 188 26.00 28.41 -5.17
N ILE A 189 26.04 27.24 -5.83
CA ILE A 189 26.80 27.05 -7.07
C ILE A 189 25.92 27.12 -8.32
N ARG A 190 26.56 27.48 -9.45
CA ARG A 190 25.88 27.52 -10.74
C ARG A 190 25.48 26.10 -11.20
N ARG A 191 24.24 25.97 -11.69
CA ARG A 191 23.73 24.70 -12.24
C ARG A 191 24.50 24.29 -13.50
N PRO A 192 24.90 23.02 -13.62
CA PRO A 192 25.58 22.52 -14.81
C PRO A 192 24.66 22.60 -16.05
N ARG A 193 25.23 22.97 -17.20
CA ARG A 193 24.49 23.02 -18.47
C ARG A 193 24.07 21.65 -18.94
N ASN A 194 22.78 21.45 -19.25
CA ASN A 194 22.23 20.24 -19.84
C ASN A 194 21.01 20.56 -20.72
N LYS A 195 20.52 19.57 -21.44
CA LYS A 195 19.39 19.68 -22.37
C LYS A 195 18.05 19.26 -21.75
N TYR A 196 17.91 19.34 -20.42
CA TYR A 196 16.72 18.86 -19.73
C TYR A 196 15.42 19.51 -20.28
N ARG A 197 15.37 20.83 -20.40
CA ARG A 197 14.19 21.57 -20.90
C ARG A 197 13.76 21.07 -22.28
N ASN A 198 14.69 20.96 -23.23
CA ASN A 198 14.39 20.53 -24.59
C ASN A 198 13.88 19.08 -24.65
N VAL A 199 14.41 18.19 -23.78
CA VAL A 199 13.93 16.81 -23.68
C VAL A 199 12.56 16.77 -23.00
N ALA A 200 12.31 17.60 -21.98
CA ALA A 200 11.02 17.73 -21.30
C ALA A 200 9.91 18.13 -22.27
N GLU A 201 10.14 19.19 -23.09
CA GLU A 201 9.21 19.66 -24.11
C GLU A 201 8.93 18.58 -25.14
N SER A 202 9.99 17.87 -25.61
CA SER A 202 9.86 16.77 -26.54
C SER A 202 9.06 15.61 -25.98
N TYR A 203 9.25 15.28 -24.70
CA TYR A 203 8.48 14.24 -23.99
C TYR A 203 7.01 14.63 -23.83
N LEU A 204 6.73 15.85 -23.38
CA LEU A 204 5.36 16.37 -23.25
C LEU A 204 4.62 16.39 -24.59
N SER A 205 5.30 16.85 -25.66
CA SER A 205 4.76 16.79 -27.02
C SER A 205 4.49 15.36 -27.48
N TYR A 206 5.36 14.42 -27.16
CA TYR A 206 5.16 13.00 -27.44
C TYR A 206 3.95 12.41 -26.69
N CYS A 207 3.77 12.75 -25.44
CA CYS A 207 2.64 12.27 -24.61
C CYS A 207 1.28 12.76 -25.11
N LYS A 208 1.22 13.98 -25.67
CA LYS A 208 -0.02 14.59 -26.20
C LYS A 208 -0.48 13.95 -27.53
N LYS A 209 0.40 13.22 -28.23
CA LYS A 209 0.06 12.65 -29.55
C LYS A 209 -0.75 11.37 -29.41
N ARG A 210 -1.89 11.31 -30.13
CA ARG A 210 -2.73 10.11 -30.22
C ARG A 210 -2.00 8.97 -30.96
N LYS A 211 -1.41 9.27 -32.14
CA LYS A 211 -0.60 8.30 -32.91
C LYS A 211 0.89 8.57 -32.66
N ARG A 212 1.58 7.58 -32.11
CA ARG A 212 2.99 7.66 -31.75
C ARG A 212 3.82 6.83 -32.72
N ARG A 213 4.56 7.49 -33.61
CA ARG A 213 5.44 6.79 -34.57
C ARG A 213 6.64 6.16 -33.86
N ALA A 214 6.92 4.89 -34.14
CA ALA A 214 8.01 4.12 -33.50
C ALA A 214 9.39 4.79 -33.69
N SER A 215 9.69 5.35 -34.85
CA SER A 215 10.94 6.07 -35.10
C SER A 215 11.13 7.28 -34.17
N ARG A 216 10.08 8.06 -33.97
CA ARG A 216 10.12 9.20 -33.02
C ARG A 216 10.27 8.77 -31.57
N ALA A 217 9.58 7.68 -31.18
CA ALA A 217 9.72 7.09 -29.84
C ALA A 217 11.17 6.64 -29.60
N ARG A 218 11.76 5.91 -30.57
CA ARG A 218 13.15 5.45 -30.48
C ARG A 218 14.15 6.61 -30.39
N MET A 219 13.97 7.65 -31.20
CA MET A 219 14.83 8.85 -31.15
C MET A 219 14.74 9.56 -29.80
N LEU A 220 13.52 9.73 -29.28
CA LEU A 220 13.30 10.36 -27.98
C LEU A 220 13.89 9.51 -26.85
N LYS A 221 13.68 8.18 -26.87
CA LYS A 221 14.26 7.24 -25.89
C LYS A 221 15.79 7.36 -25.86
N ARG A 222 16.44 7.40 -27.02
CA ARG A 222 17.91 7.61 -27.14
C ARG A 222 18.35 8.93 -26.50
N ARG A 223 17.60 10.02 -26.73
CA ARG A 223 17.92 11.34 -26.11
C ARG A 223 17.74 11.32 -24.60
N MET A 224 16.73 10.62 -24.09
CA MET A 224 16.47 10.49 -22.65
C MET A 224 17.57 9.68 -21.96
N ILE A 225 17.99 8.55 -22.55
CA ILE A 225 19.09 7.72 -22.02
C ILE A 225 20.38 8.55 -21.93
N LYS A 226 20.77 9.25 -23.01
CA LYS A 226 21.95 10.11 -23.02
C LYS A 226 21.87 11.25 -21.99
N LEU A 227 20.67 11.83 -21.79
CA LEU A 227 20.48 12.86 -20.80
C LEU A 227 20.58 12.30 -19.38
N LEU A 228 20.01 11.11 -19.13
CA LEU A 228 20.09 10.48 -17.81
C LEU A 228 21.54 10.16 -17.42
N GLU A 229 22.30 9.65 -18.37
CA GLU A 229 23.74 9.42 -18.17
C GLU A 229 24.49 10.72 -17.83
N LYS A 230 24.24 11.79 -18.59
CA LYS A 230 24.81 13.11 -18.33
C LYS A 230 24.41 13.66 -16.95
N LEU A 231 23.16 13.55 -16.54
CA LEU A 231 22.70 14.01 -15.25
C LEU A 231 23.33 13.22 -14.09
N LEU A 232 23.51 11.91 -14.24
CA LEU A 232 24.23 11.09 -13.26
C LEU A 232 25.68 11.53 -13.13
N SER A 233 26.39 11.75 -14.23
CA SER A 233 27.76 12.29 -14.23
C SER A 233 27.83 13.68 -13.58
N GLN A 234 26.90 14.58 -13.87
CA GLN A 234 26.84 15.90 -13.23
C GLN A 234 26.61 15.80 -11.73
N ARG A 235 25.71 14.93 -11.30
CA ARG A 235 25.47 14.65 -9.87
C ARG A 235 26.72 14.11 -9.18
N ASP A 236 27.40 13.18 -9.83
CA ASP A 236 28.63 12.57 -9.27
C ASP A 236 29.77 13.58 -9.19
N GLY A 237 29.90 14.46 -10.18
CA GLY A 237 30.86 15.58 -10.12
C GLY A 237 30.55 16.58 -8.99
N ILE A 238 29.28 16.88 -8.72
CA ILE A 238 28.89 17.70 -7.56
C ILE A 238 29.22 16.95 -6.26
N HIS A 239 28.91 15.67 -6.19
CA HIS A 239 29.19 14.86 -4.99
C HIS A 239 30.70 14.75 -4.72
N SER A 240 31.51 14.55 -5.72
CA SER A 240 32.96 14.47 -5.58
C SER A 240 33.56 15.77 -5.03
N LYS A 241 33.03 16.92 -5.44
CA LYS A 241 33.56 18.24 -5.01
C LYS A 241 32.96 18.71 -3.68
N TYR A 242 31.70 18.42 -3.43
CA TYR A 242 30.93 19.04 -2.34
C TYR A 242 30.19 18.03 -1.47
N GLY A 243 30.50 16.73 -1.59
CA GLY A 243 29.75 15.66 -0.92
C GLY A 243 29.73 15.76 0.61
N ALA A 244 30.81 16.27 1.20
CA ALA A 244 30.90 16.51 2.64
C ALA A 244 29.92 17.58 3.16
N LEU A 245 29.50 18.51 2.30
CA LEU A 245 28.56 19.58 2.63
C LEU A 245 27.10 19.20 2.40
N LEU A 246 26.84 18.06 1.74
CA LEU A 246 25.49 17.60 1.41
C LEU A 246 25.06 16.44 2.30
N ARG A 247 23.88 16.55 2.89
CA ARG A 247 23.29 15.46 3.66
C ARG A 247 22.35 14.63 2.76
N TYR A 248 22.65 13.34 2.63
CA TYR A 248 21.84 12.39 1.87
C TYR A 248 21.07 11.48 2.81
N THR A 249 19.75 11.40 2.61
CA THR A 249 18.92 10.41 3.30
C THR A 249 19.16 9.02 2.71
N GLN A 250 18.87 7.96 3.47
CA GLN A 250 18.92 6.57 2.97
C GLN A 250 18.00 6.39 1.75
N ASP A 251 16.81 7.00 1.78
CA ASP A 251 15.86 6.94 0.66
C ASP A 251 16.42 7.59 -0.61
N TYR A 252 17.16 8.71 -0.47
CA TYR A 252 17.83 9.34 -1.61
C TYR A 252 18.87 8.39 -2.22
N GLN A 253 19.72 7.79 -1.40
CA GLN A 253 20.78 6.87 -1.86
C GLN A 253 20.18 5.61 -2.52
N LYS A 254 19.13 5.03 -1.90
CA LYS A 254 18.40 3.89 -2.43
C LYS A 254 17.79 4.22 -3.80
N ARG A 255 17.11 5.36 -3.94
CA ARG A 255 16.49 5.77 -5.21
C ARG A 255 17.54 6.06 -6.29
N LEU A 256 18.66 6.67 -5.93
CA LEU A 256 19.77 6.90 -6.85
C LEU A 256 20.34 5.58 -7.39
N SER A 257 20.53 4.58 -6.52
CA SER A 257 21.01 3.25 -6.94
C SER A 257 20.03 2.58 -7.91
N ILE A 258 18.72 2.76 -7.69
CA ILE A 258 17.67 2.24 -8.59
C ILE A 258 17.74 2.96 -9.96
N ILE A 259 17.88 4.27 -9.98
CA ILE A 259 18.02 5.05 -11.22
C ILE A 259 19.25 4.63 -12.03
N ARG A 260 20.37 4.29 -11.37
CA ARG A 260 21.55 3.73 -12.05
C ARG A 260 21.23 2.37 -12.71
N LYS A 261 20.52 1.49 -12.01
CA LYS A 261 20.07 0.20 -12.56
C LYS A 261 19.12 0.41 -13.75
N VAL A 262 18.19 1.38 -13.64
CA VAL A 262 17.30 1.76 -14.75
C VAL A 262 18.10 2.23 -15.98
N LEU A 263 19.16 3.04 -15.79
CA LEU A 263 20.00 3.46 -16.91
C LEU A 263 20.63 2.26 -17.64
N VAL A 264 21.20 1.31 -16.90
CA VAL A 264 21.80 0.09 -17.46
C VAL A 264 20.75 -0.72 -18.20
N GLN A 265 19.61 -1.00 -17.56
CA GLN A 265 18.48 -1.72 -18.14
C GLN A 265 18.02 -1.09 -19.46
N GLU A 266 17.81 0.22 -19.48
CA GLU A 266 17.30 0.91 -20.65
C GLU A 266 18.30 0.99 -21.81
N LYS A 267 19.61 1.01 -21.52
CA LYS A 267 20.67 0.86 -22.52
C LYS A 267 20.63 -0.53 -23.16
N GLU A 268 20.60 -1.58 -22.35
CA GLU A 268 20.55 -2.96 -22.84
C GLU A 268 19.30 -3.23 -23.68
N MET A 269 18.14 -2.80 -23.22
CA MET A 269 16.89 -2.92 -23.97
C MET A 269 16.89 -2.09 -25.24
N PHE A 270 17.55 -0.93 -25.27
CA PHE A 270 17.68 -0.10 -26.47
C PHE A 270 18.56 -0.77 -27.55
N GLU A 271 19.54 -1.57 -27.12
CA GLU A 271 20.41 -2.39 -27.97
C GLU A 271 19.77 -3.73 -28.38
N GLY A 272 18.53 -4.02 -27.91
CA GLY A 272 17.79 -5.23 -28.24
C GLY A 272 18.08 -6.42 -27.32
N ARG A 273 18.85 -6.24 -26.25
CA ARG A 273 19.09 -7.30 -25.25
C ARG A 273 17.90 -7.50 -24.34
N LYS A 274 17.65 -8.74 -23.93
CA LYS A 274 16.64 -9.07 -22.93
C LYS A 274 17.20 -8.82 -21.54
N VAL A 275 16.44 -8.15 -20.70
CA VAL A 275 16.79 -7.88 -19.30
C VAL A 275 15.91 -8.73 -18.39
N SER A 276 16.54 -9.55 -17.56
CA SER A 276 15.88 -10.26 -16.48
C SER A 276 15.63 -9.29 -15.30
N ASP A 277 14.63 -9.56 -14.48
CA ASP A 277 14.33 -8.79 -13.26
C ASP A 277 14.08 -7.28 -13.52
N ARG A 278 13.36 -6.97 -14.61
CA ARG A 278 13.11 -5.62 -15.10
C ARG A 278 12.42 -4.72 -14.08
N ILE A 279 13.03 -3.59 -13.77
CA ILE A 279 12.45 -2.52 -12.94
C ILE A 279 11.40 -1.78 -13.77
N VAL A 280 10.21 -1.56 -13.22
CA VAL A 280 9.09 -0.88 -13.86
C VAL A 280 8.69 0.43 -13.18
N SER A 281 9.18 0.68 -11.96
CA SER A 281 8.94 1.91 -11.21
C SER A 281 10.13 2.25 -10.32
N ILE A 282 10.49 3.53 -10.24
CA ILE A 282 11.53 4.00 -9.31
C ILE A 282 11.04 4.10 -7.87
N ASP A 283 9.73 4.25 -7.67
CA ASP A 283 9.11 4.30 -6.34
C ASP A 283 8.84 2.89 -5.81
N ARG A 284 8.22 2.04 -6.64
CA ARG A 284 7.90 0.64 -6.32
C ARG A 284 8.88 -0.29 -7.03
N HIS A 285 10.15 -0.12 -6.74
CA HIS A 285 11.26 -0.81 -7.41
C HIS A 285 11.27 -2.33 -7.21
N TYR A 286 10.51 -2.83 -6.25
CA TYR A 286 10.33 -4.26 -5.95
C TYR A 286 9.25 -4.92 -6.84
N VAL A 287 8.34 -4.15 -7.43
CA VAL A 287 7.29 -4.68 -8.33
C VAL A 287 7.89 -5.11 -9.65
N ARG A 288 7.46 -6.28 -10.11
CA ARG A 288 7.85 -6.86 -11.40
C ARG A 288 6.63 -7.12 -12.28
N PRO A 289 6.80 -7.17 -13.61
CA PRO A 289 5.73 -7.61 -14.49
C PRO A 289 5.42 -9.09 -14.24
N ILE A 290 4.15 -9.40 -13.97
CA ILE A 290 3.64 -10.75 -13.82
C ILE A 290 2.86 -11.06 -15.11
N VAL A 291 3.40 -11.95 -15.93
CA VAL A 291 2.73 -12.38 -17.17
C VAL A 291 1.66 -13.39 -16.81
N ARG A 292 0.44 -13.15 -17.29
CA ARG A 292 -0.71 -14.05 -17.13
C ARG A 292 -1.26 -14.42 -18.51
N GLY A 293 -1.71 -15.65 -18.66
CA GLY A 293 -2.31 -16.16 -19.88
C GLY A 293 -3.75 -15.67 -20.14
N LYS A 294 -4.16 -14.51 -19.60
CA LYS A 294 -5.50 -13.97 -19.78
C LYS A 294 -5.57 -13.12 -21.06
N GLU A 295 -6.65 -13.29 -21.85
CA GLU A 295 -6.87 -12.57 -23.10
C GLU A 295 -6.94 -11.04 -22.92
N THR A 296 -7.61 -10.59 -21.89
CA THR A 296 -7.87 -9.15 -21.66
C THR A 296 -6.72 -8.40 -21.03
N LYS A 297 -5.85 -9.07 -20.26
CA LYS A 297 -4.77 -8.45 -19.51
C LYS A 297 -3.58 -9.38 -19.38
N SER A 298 -2.68 -9.27 -20.32
CA SER A 298 -1.50 -10.16 -20.43
C SER A 298 -0.44 -9.94 -19.33
N VAL A 299 -0.41 -8.76 -18.69
CA VAL A 299 0.59 -8.41 -17.66
C VAL A 299 -0.06 -7.66 -16.52
N GLU A 300 0.22 -8.10 -15.31
CA GLU A 300 -0.20 -7.48 -14.06
C GLU A 300 1.01 -6.99 -13.26
N PHE A 301 0.79 -5.99 -12.39
CA PHE A 301 1.83 -5.38 -11.57
C PHE A 301 1.36 -5.32 -10.12
N GLY A 302 1.92 -6.16 -9.26
CA GLY A 302 1.51 -6.24 -7.86
C GLY A 302 2.17 -7.38 -7.13
N ALA A 303 1.54 -7.81 -6.04
CA ALA A 303 1.93 -8.98 -5.29
C ALA A 303 1.21 -10.22 -5.83
N LYS A 304 1.95 -11.23 -6.30
CA LYS A 304 1.38 -12.55 -6.57
C LYS A 304 1.35 -13.31 -5.25
N VAL A 305 0.17 -13.77 -4.87
CA VAL A 305 -0.07 -14.49 -3.61
C VAL A 305 -0.60 -15.87 -3.98
N ASN A 306 0.04 -16.90 -3.46
CA ASN A 306 -0.48 -18.25 -3.49
C ASN A 306 -1.31 -18.46 -2.23
N ASN A 307 -2.58 -18.79 -2.40
CA ASN A 307 -3.52 -19.02 -1.31
C ASN A 307 -3.82 -20.52 -1.16
N ILE A 308 -3.94 -20.95 0.06
CA ILE A 308 -4.55 -22.21 0.43
C ILE A 308 -5.95 -21.89 0.95
N GLN A 309 -6.98 -22.51 0.42
CA GLN A 309 -8.35 -22.34 0.87
C GLN A 309 -8.87 -23.64 1.49
N ILE A 310 -9.33 -23.54 2.73
CA ILE A 310 -9.92 -24.64 3.50
C ILE A 310 -11.27 -24.15 3.99
N ASP A 311 -12.32 -24.86 3.66
CA ASP A 311 -13.70 -24.58 4.08
C ASP A 311 -14.10 -23.09 3.92
N GLY A 312 -13.73 -22.48 2.77
CA GLY A 312 -14.03 -21.10 2.45
C GLY A 312 -13.05 -20.05 3.04
N ILE A 313 -12.16 -20.45 3.96
CA ILE A 313 -11.16 -19.55 4.53
C ILE A 313 -9.86 -19.64 3.73
N SER A 314 -9.32 -18.49 3.33
CA SER A 314 -8.08 -18.42 2.56
C SER A 314 -6.90 -18.03 3.44
N PHE A 315 -5.81 -18.81 3.34
CA PHE A 315 -4.54 -18.55 3.99
C PHE A 315 -3.46 -18.25 2.94
N ILE A 316 -2.56 -17.34 3.25
CA ILE A 316 -1.44 -16.99 2.37
C ILE A 316 -0.34 -18.04 2.57
N GLU A 317 -0.06 -18.83 1.55
CA GLU A 317 1.07 -19.75 1.55
C GLU A 317 2.36 -19.04 1.12
N HIS A 318 2.30 -18.25 0.04
CA HIS A 318 3.45 -17.53 -0.48
C HIS A 318 3.07 -16.19 -1.05
N LEU A 319 3.90 -15.17 -0.79
CA LEU A 319 3.74 -13.83 -1.32
C LEU A 319 5.02 -13.38 -2.01
N SER A 320 4.92 -12.98 -3.28
CA SER A 320 6.07 -12.47 -4.04
C SER A 320 5.65 -11.33 -4.97
N PHE A 321 6.54 -10.36 -5.14
CA PHE A 321 6.41 -9.33 -6.18
C PHE A 321 7.03 -9.75 -7.52
N LYS A 322 7.55 -10.98 -7.60
CA LYS A 322 8.04 -11.63 -8.81
C LYS A 322 7.07 -12.72 -9.23
N ALA A 323 7.02 -12.99 -10.54
CA ALA A 323 6.25 -14.13 -11.03
C ALA A 323 6.84 -15.45 -10.50
N PHE A 324 5.98 -16.39 -10.12
CA PHE A 324 6.34 -17.76 -9.78
C PHE A 324 5.32 -18.73 -10.40
N ASN A 325 5.72 -19.99 -10.56
CA ASN A 325 4.84 -21.05 -11.02
C ASN A 325 4.12 -21.67 -9.82
N GLU A 326 2.79 -21.75 -9.89
CA GLU A 326 1.93 -22.31 -8.84
C GLU A 326 2.17 -23.81 -8.62
N GLY A 327 2.40 -24.56 -9.72
CA GLY A 327 2.66 -25.99 -9.64
C GLY A 327 3.89 -26.37 -8.79
N ILE A 328 4.91 -25.49 -8.75
CA ILE A 328 6.11 -25.71 -7.91
C ILE A 328 5.76 -25.55 -6.43
N ARG A 329 4.75 -24.75 -6.10
CA ARG A 329 4.33 -24.48 -4.72
C ARG A 329 3.42 -25.56 -4.12
N LEU A 330 2.92 -26.51 -4.91
CA LEU A 330 1.98 -27.54 -4.45
C LEU A 330 2.54 -28.35 -3.30
N LYS A 331 3.82 -28.72 -3.34
CA LYS A 331 4.49 -29.45 -2.27
C LYS A 331 4.51 -28.66 -0.95
N ASP A 332 4.78 -27.37 -1.04
CA ASP A 332 4.80 -26.50 0.14
C ASP A 332 3.38 -26.26 0.70
N CYS A 333 2.37 -26.25 -0.17
CA CYS A 333 0.95 -26.19 0.24
C CYS A 333 0.58 -27.42 1.08
N THR A 334 0.95 -28.62 0.63
CA THR A 334 0.63 -29.86 1.35
C THR A 334 1.39 -30.03 2.66
N SER A 335 2.54 -29.40 2.82
CA SER A 335 3.31 -29.45 4.07
C SER A 335 2.83 -28.47 5.14
N ARG A 336 1.99 -27.51 4.78
CA ARG A 336 1.39 -26.52 5.71
C ARG A 336 0.00 -26.95 6.25
N LEU A 337 -0.57 -28.01 5.71
CA LEU A 337 -1.82 -28.62 6.15
C LEU A 337 -1.61 -29.53 7.33
#